data_ef4c4fa9b4624d1304834dd81634eeec
#
_entry.id   ef4c4fa9b4624d1304834dd81634eeec
#
_cell.length_a   1.000
_cell.length_b   1.000
_cell.length_c   1.000
_cell.angle_alpha   90.00
_cell.angle_beta   90.00
_cell.angle_gamma   90.00
#
_symmetry.space_group_name_H-M   'P 1'
#
loop_
_entity.id
_entity.type
_entity.pdbx_description
1 polymer ?
#
loop_
_entity_poly.entity_id
_entity_poly.type
_entity_poly.pdbx_seq_one_letter_code
_entity_poly.pdbx_strand_id
1 'polypeptide(L)'
;MALEKGIASLVEAFIAAGRPSSRDQHIDDRRAGYIASAVLAGETETRVRVEDITLEGMHFRVVSPPTADGLLPTLIYYHGGCFVSGGFTTHDNQLRQLAW
;
A
#
# COMPACT_ATOMS: atom_id res chain seq x y z
N MET A 1 2.76 -13.26 24.96
CA MET A 1 1.63 -12.44 24.50
C MET A 1 0.96 -13.15 23.34
N ALA A 2 -0.34 -13.36 23.40
CA ALA A 2 -1.08 -13.99 22.30
C ALA A 2 -1.32 -12.97 21.18
N LEU A 3 -1.16 -13.41 19.92
CA LEU A 3 -1.53 -12.60 18.77
C LEU A 3 -3.05 -12.50 18.66
N GLU A 4 -3.52 -11.38 18.13
CA GLU A 4 -4.91 -11.22 17.73
C GLU A 4 -5.24 -12.30 16.67
N LYS A 5 -6.48 -12.85 16.71
CA LYS A 5 -6.84 -14.03 15.94
C LYS A 5 -6.63 -13.88 14.43
N GLY A 6 -6.94 -12.71 13.86
CA GLY A 6 -6.72 -12.45 12.43
C GLY A 6 -5.24 -12.40 12.08
N ILE A 7 -4.44 -11.79 12.93
CA ILE A 7 -2.98 -11.72 12.76
C ILE A 7 -2.35 -13.11 12.90
N ALA A 8 -2.79 -13.89 13.86
CA ALA A 8 -2.31 -15.27 14.04
C ALA A 8 -2.52 -16.10 12.76
N SER A 9 -3.72 -16.04 12.17
CA SER A 9 -4.02 -16.74 10.92
C SER A 9 -3.16 -16.30 9.74
N LEU A 10 -2.85 -15.02 9.63
CA LEU A 10 -1.94 -14.50 8.59
C LEU A 10 -0.51 -15.01 8.80
N VAL A 11 -0.02 -15.04 10.03
CA VAL A 11 1.31 -15.58 10.35
C VAL A 11 1.39 -17.06 10.05
N GLU A 12 0.39 -17.85 10.43
CA GLU A 12 0.32 -19.28 10.14
C GLU A 12 0.33 -19.56 8.64
N ALA A 13 -0.46 -18.82 7.87
CA ALA A 13 -0.48 -18.91 6.41
C ALA A 13 0.86 -18.55 5.78
N PHE A 14 1.53 -17.52 6.30
CA PHE A 14 2.85 -17.11 5.84
C PHE A 14 3.91 -18.19 6.09
N ILE A 15 3.90 -18.79 7.27
CA ILE A 15 4.81 -19.88 7.62
C ILE A 15 4.54 -21.11 6.76
N ALA A 16 3.27 -21.47 6.59
CA ALA A 16 2.86 -22.64 5.79
C ALA A 16 3.24 -22.51 4.31
N ALA A 17 3.28 -21.30 3.77
CA ALA A 17 3.70 -21.02 2.39
C ALA A 17 5.17 -21.35 2.13
N GLY A 18 6.02 -21.43 3.16
CA GLY A 18 7.42 -21.84 3.06
C GLY A 18 8.26 -20.98 2.12
N ARG A 19 7.91 -19.70 1.96
CA ARG A 19 8.64 -18.81 1.07
C ARG A 19 10.05 -18.53 1.60
N PRO A 20 11.05 -18.38 0.72
CA PRO A 20 12.37 -17.97 1.15
C PRO A 20 12.36 -16.58 1.81
N SER A 21 13.31 -16.31 2.67
CA SER A 21 13.52 -14.99 3.27
C SER A 21 13.61 -13.92 2.18
N SER A 22 13.12 -12.72 2.46
CA SER A 22 13.27 -11.57 1.55
C SER A 22 14.71 -11.29 1.15
N ARG A 23 15.67 -11.67 2.01
CA ARG A 23 17.12 -11.58 1.70
C ARG A 23 17.53 -12.51 0.57
N ASP A 24 16.90 -13.67 0.49
CA ASP A 24 17.26 -14.75 -0.42
C ASP A 24 16.41 -14.76 -1.70
N GLN A 25 15.45 -13.85 -1.81
CA GLN A 25 14.60 -13.70 -2.99
C GLN A 25 15.25 -12.79 -4.04
N HIS A 26 15.03 -13.12 -5.33
CA HIS A 26 15.31 -12.18 -6.41
C HIS A 26 14.45 -10.91 -6.25
N ILE A 27 14.99 -9.77 -6.67
CA ILE A 27 14.31 -8.48 -6.47
C ILE A 27 12.93 -8.42 -7.13
N ASP A 28 12.77 -9.03 -8.29
CA ASP A 28 11.50 -9.05 -9.02
C ASP A 28 10.44 -9.89 -8.28
N ASP A 29 10.85 -10.99 -7.65
CA ASP A 29 9.96 -11.84 -6.84
C ASP A 29 9.53 -11.09 -5.57
N ARG A 30 10.43 -10.34 -4.95
CA ARG A 30 10.10 -9.47 -3.81
C ARG A 30 9.08 -8.40 -4.19
N ARG A 31 9.28 -7.73 -5.32
CA ARG A 31 8.36 -6.72 -5.83
C ARG A 31 7.01 -7.31 -6.15
N ALA A 32 6.97 -8.44 -6.85
CA ALA A 32 5.73 -9.14 -7.17
C ALA A 32 4.97 -9.59 -5.91
N GLY A 33 5.67 -10.13 -4.91
CA GLY A 33 5.09 -10.52 -3.63
C GLY A 33 4.53 -9.34 -2.85
N TYR A 34 5.19 -8.20 -2.89
CA TYR A 34 4.71 -6.98 -2.23
C TYR A 34 3.44 -6.45 -2.92
N ILE A 35 3.41 -6.41 -4.25
CA ILE A 35 2.22 -6.01 -5.01
C ILE A 35 1.06 -6.97 -4.71
N ALA A 36 1.30 -8.27 -4.69
CA ALA A 36 0.29 -9.27 -4.37
C ALA A 36 -0.29 -9.11 -2.96
N SER A 37 0.48 -8.61 -2.01
CA SER A 37 0.02 -8.37 -0.63
C SER A 37 -0.95 -7.20 -0.51
N ALA A 38 -1.09 -6.36 -1.53
CA ALA A 38 -2.01 -5.22 -1.51
C ALA A 38 -3.47 -5.63 -1.29
N VAL A 39 -3.84 -6.85 -1.65
CA VAL A 39 -5.18 -7.42 -1.39
C VAL A 39 -5.53 -7.45 0.10
N LEU A 40 -4.54 -7.53 0.98
CA LEU A 40 -4.74 -7.54 2.44
C LEU A 40 -5.28 -6.19 2.97
N ALA A 41 -5.18 -5.13 2.20
CA ALA A 41 -5.76 -3.84 2.54
C ALA A 41 -7.29 -3.78 2.37
N GLY A 42 -7.92 -4.86 1.93
CA GLY A 42 -9.36 -4.97 1.72
C GLY A 42 -9.83 -4.41 0.38
N GLU A 43 -11.14 -4.22 0.26
CA GLU A 43 -11.75 -3.68 -0.95
C GLU A 43 -11.31 -2.24 -1.20
N THR A 44 -11.10 -1.91 -2.47
CA THR A 44 -10.65 -0.57 -2.87
C THR A 44 -11.70 0.49 -2.56
N GLU A 45 -11.31 1.50 -1.81
CA GLU A 45 -12.15 2.67 -1.55
C GLU A 45 -12.31 3.47 -2.86
N THR A 46 -13.53 3.52 -3.36
CA THR A 46 -13.85 4.13 -4.66
C THR A 46 -14.52 5.50 -4.56
N ARG A 47 -14.90 5.93 -3.36
CA ARG A 47 -15.61 7.20 -3.12
C ARG A 47 -14.72 8.42 -3.16
N VAL A 48 -13.42 8.25 -3.28
CA VAL A 48 -12.44 9.34 -3.38
C VAL A 48 -12.08 9.67 -4.82
N ARG A 49 -11.59 10.88 -5.04
CA ARG A 49 -10.99 11.27 -6.32
C ARG A 49 -9.50 10.96 -6.30
N VAL A 50 -9.00 10.41 -7.39
CA VAL A 50 -7.58 10.08 -7.56
C VAL A 50 -7.06 10.75 -8.81
N GLU A 51 -5.95 11.45 -8.68
CA GLU A 51 -5.29 12.15 -9.77
C GLU A 51 -3.79 11.84 -9.73
N ASP A 52 -3.26 11.35 -10.83
CA ASP A 52 -1.83 11.12 -10.99
C ASP A 52 -1.21 12.30 -11.74
N ILE A 53 -0.22 12.91 -11.15
CA ILE A 53 0.49 14.06 -11.71
C ILE A 53 1.99 13.78 -11.80
N THR A 54 2.63 14.38 -12.79
CA THR A 54 4.08 14.36 -12.95
C THR A 54 4.60 15.78 -12.88
N LEU A 55 5.54 16.02 -12.00
CA LEU A 55 6.19 17.33 -11.82
C LEU A 55 7.70 17.10 -11.77
N GLU A 56 8.43 17.75 -12.66
CA GLU A 56 9.90 17.66 -12.74
C GLU A 56 10.41 16.20 -12.79
N GLY A 57 9.69 15.33 -13.52
CA GLY A 57 10.04 13.93 -13.65
C GLY A 57 9.63 13.04 -12.47
N MET A 58 9.07 13.60 -11.42
CA MET A 58 8.54 12.86 -10.28
C MET A 58 7.06 12.60 -10.43
N HIS A 59 6.63 11.40 -10.03
CA HIS A 59 5.23 10.97 -10.09
C HIS A 59 4.58 11.10 -8.71
N PHE A 60 3.43 11.76 -8.69
CA PHE A 60 2.63 11.95 -7.49
C PHE A 60 1.23 11.41 -7.70
N ARG A 61 0.65 10.83 -6.67
CA ARG A 61 -0.77 10.51 -6.61
C ARG A 61 -1.44 11.40 -5.57
N VAL A 62 -2.41 12.18 -6.01
CA VAL A 62 -3.26 13.00 -5.16
C VAL A 62 -4.57 12.25 -4.92
N VAL A 63 -4.90 12.02 -3.68
CA VAL A 63 -6.17 11.40 -3.28
C VAL A 63 -6.93 12.41 -2.44
N SER A 64 -8.16 12.69 -2.83
CA SER A 64 -8.99 13.70 -2.16
C SER A 64 -10.42 13.21 -1.96
N PRO A 65 -11.13 13.70 -0.94
CA PRO A 65 -12.53 13.37 -0.75
C PRO A 65 -13.37 13.83 -1.95
N PRO A 66 -14.55 13.24 -2.17
CA PRO A 66 -15.38 13.51 -3.36
C PRO A 66 -15.90 14.94 -3.41
N THR A 67 -16.14 15.51 -2.27
CA THR A 67 -16.62 16.89 -2.10
C THR A 67 -15.68 17.64 -1.17
N ALA A 68 -14.84 18.48 -1.77
CA ALA A 68 -13.97 19.37 -1.02
C ALA A 68 -14.36 20.81 -1.34
N ASP A 69 -15.01 21.48 -0.40
CA ASP A 69 -15.25 22.91 -0.49
C ASP A 69 -14.14 23.65 0.28
N GLY A 70 -13.31 24.37 -0.48
CA GLY A 70 -12.24 25.17 0.09
C GLY A 70 -10.94 24.39 0.31
N LEU A 71 -10.07 24.95 1.16
CA LEU A 71 -8.77 24.40 1.47
C LEU A 71 -8.90 23.27 2.51
N LEU A 72 -8.34 22.12 2.19
CA LEU A 72 -8.25 20.98 3.08
C LEU A 72 -6.84 20.83 3.66
N PRO A 73 -6.72 20.27 4.87
CA PRO A 73 -5.43 19.82 5.36
C PRO A 73 -4.79 18.81 4.40
N THR A 74 -3.51 18.90 4.20
CA THR A 74 -2.78 18.00 3.29
C THR A 74 -1.85 17.09 4.09
N LEU A 75 -1.98 15.78 3.85
CA LEU A 75 -1.07 14.76 4.35
C LEU A 75 -0.13 14.34 3.21
N ILE A 76 1.18 14.49 3.42
CA ILE A 76 2.18 14.00 2.46
C ILE A 76 2.66 12.63 2.95
N TYR A 77 2.57 11.63 2.09
CA TYR A 77 2.95 10.26 2.41
C TYR A 77 4.07 9.76 1.51
N TYR A 78 5.12 9.27 2.11
CA TYR A 78 6.23 8.60 1.43
C TYR A 78 6.18 7.11 1.76
N HIS A 79 5.96 6.26 0.76
CA HIS A 79 5.89 4.82 0.99
C HIS A 79 7.24 4.23 1.40
N GLY A 80 7.19 3.17 2.21
CA GLY A 80 8.38 2.36 2.52
C GLY A 80 8.69 1.36 1.40
N GLY A 81 9.77 0.61 1.56
CA GLY A 81 10.18 -0.44 0.62
C GLY A 81 11.67 -0.52 0.39
N CYS A 82 12.46 0.04 1.30
CA CYS A 82 13.92 -0.01 1.28
C CYS A 82 14.53 0.50 -0.04
N PHE A 83 13.91 1.48 -0.68
CA PHE A 83 14.28 2.06 -1.98
C PHE A 83 14.25 1.08 -3.17
N VAL A 84 13.79 -0.14 -2.99
CA VAL A 84 13.81 -1.18 -4.05
C VAL A 84 12.42 -1.71 -4.39
N SER A 85 11.43 -1.47 -3.56
CA SER A 85 10.07 -1.96 -3.74
C SER A 85 9.04 -0.97 -3.18
N GLY A 86 7.76 -1.23 -3.46
CA GLY A 86 6.66 -0.36 -3.09
C GLY A 86 6.35 0.67 -4.19
N GLY A 87 5.17 1.24 -4.10
CA GLY A 87 4.68 2.22 -5.06
C GLY A 87 3.21 2.53 -4.83
N PHE A 88 2.57 3.16 -5.79
CA PHE A 88 1.15 3.52 -5.68
C PHE A 88 0.29 2.29 -5.43
N THR A 89 0.49 1.20 -6.16
CA THR A 89 -0.30 -0.03 -6.05
C THR A 89 -0.24 -0.64 -4.65
N THR A 90 0.92 -0.63 -4.00
CA THR A 90 1.09 -1.28 -2.69
C THR A 90 0.44 -0.52 -1.54
N HIS A 91 0.20 0.78 -1.68
CA HIS A 91 -0.34 1.65 -0.63
C HIS A 91 -1.64 2.36 -1.03
N ASP A 92 -2.16 2.09 -2.22
CA ASP A 92 -3.29 2.81 -2.81
C ASP A 92 -4.54 2.81 -1.92
N ASN A 93 -5.02 1.64 -1.54
CA ASN A 93 -6.28 1.54 -0.79
C ASN A 93 -6.16 2.17 0.61
N GLN A 94 -5.05 1.98 1.26
CA GLN A 94 -4.77 2.59 2.56
C GLN A 94 -4.84 4.11 2.51
N LEU A 95 -4.27 4.71 1.47
CA LEU A 95 -4.29 6.16 1.28
C LEU A 95 -5.67 6.66 0.87
N ARG A 96 -6.42 5.89 0.08
CA ARG A 96 -7.81 6.19 -0.25
C ARG A 96 -8.70 6.23 1.00
N GLN A 97 -8.52 5.27 1.91
CA GLN A 97 -9.25 5.24 3.19
C GLN A 97 -8.89 6.42 4.10
N LEU A 98 -7.65 6.88 4.08
CA LEU A 98 -7.23 8.06 4.83
C LEU A 98 -7.81 9.36 4.27
N ALA A 99 -8.05 9.43 2.96
CA ALA A 99 -8.59 10.62 2.30
C ALA A 99 -10.13 10.70 2.34
N TRP A 100 -10.80 9.60 2.60
CA TRP A 100 -12.25 9.54 2.78
C TRP A 100 -12.66 10.05 4.16
#